data_82c463e9f72fe46edb993d1ef8dc0460
#
_entry.id   82c463e9f72fe46edb993d1ef8dc0460
#
_cell.length_a   1.000
_cell.length_b   1.000
_cell.length_c   1.000
_cell.angle_alpha   90.00
_cell.angle_beta   90.00
_cell.angle_gamma   90.00
#
_symmetry.space_group_name_H-M   'P 1'
#
loop_
_entity.id
_entity.type
_entity.pdbx_description
1 polymer ?
#
loop_
_entity_poly.entity_id
_entity_poly.type
_entity_poly.pdbx_seq_one_letter_code
_entity_poly.pdbx_strand_id
1 'polypeptide(L)'
;MKYPVWLMCSATFTLALLLGCESSRTAGEAGSSTPTNIMGQSIEKNGIRLIPFDDSPKFPEAQLHLSTPPANATLPSGPVTFAYQVSNFQLTQMSGGRHMTDMANSMKGQHIHNIVDNEPYTAHYETTFAKPMTDGSHVVLSFLSRSYHESLKHRAAYDLRVVNVGANAKPLDIDLSQPHLFYSRPKDTYTGADGKRVMLDFYLVNTVLEPGGNNVRATINGTEFILDKWLPYQMEGLPAGENTVKLELIDRRGNVLPGPYNSVTRKFTITP
;
A
#
# COMPACT_ATOMS: atom_id res chain seq x y z
N MET A 1 -9.64 67.05 -21.19
CA MET A 1 -10.62 67.85 -21.93
C MET A 1 -11.77 67.02 -22.41
N LYS A 2 -12.96 67.44 -21.98
CA LYS A 2 -14.30 67.18 -22.55
C LYS A 2 -14.97 65.85 -22.23
N TYR A 3 -15.80 65.85 -21.19
CA TYR A 3 -17.12 65.20 -21.14
C TYR A 3 -18.09 65.93 -22.10
N PRO A 4 -19.25 65.36 -22.52
CA PRO A 4 -20.46 65.30 -21.71
C PRO A 4 -21.33 64.03 -21.97
N VAL A 5 -22.19 63.58 -21.11
CA VAL A 5 -23.48 63.98 -20.50
C VAL A 5 -24.71 63.32 -21.16
N TRP A 6 -25.49 62.57 -20.29
CA TRP A 6 -26.93 62.35 -20.20
C TRP A 6 -27.72 61.65 -21.30
N LEU A 7 -28.49 60.61 -20.90
CA LEU A 7 -29.97 60.72 -20.84
C LEU A 7 -30.62 59.62 -20.01
N MET A 8 -31.44 60.09 -19.05
CA MET A 8 -32.43 59.31 -18.30
C MET A 8 -33.62 58.99 -19.21
N CYS A 9 -34.24 57.81 -18.99
CA CYS A 9 -35.65 57.64 -19.34
C CYS A 9 -36.32 56.71 -18.29
N SER A 10 -37.25 57.32 -17.55
CA SER A 10 -38.16 56.70 -16.61
C SER A 10 -39.38 56.17 -17.39
N ALA A 11 -39.96 55.05 -17.02
CA ALA A 11 -41.38 54.75 -17.19
C ALA A 11 -41.75 53.49 -16.35
N THR A 12 -42.42 53.72 -15.29
CA THR A 12 -43.81 53.47 -14.89
C THR A 12 -44.23 52.01 -14.62
N PHE A 13 -44.59 51.86 -13.39
CA PHE A 13 -45.46 50.91 -12.68
C PHE A 13 -46.54 50.22 -13.50
N THR A 14 -46.68 48.93 -13.29
CA THR A 14 -48.01 48.28 -13.25
C THR A 14 -47.99 47.15 -12.19
N LEU A 15 -48.85 47.38 -11.20
CA LEU A 15 -49.18 46.47 -10.10
C LEU A 15 -50.26 45.49 -10.58
N ALA A 16 -49.98 44.20 -10.56
CA ALA A 16 -51.05 43.19 -10.68
C ALA A 16 -51.01 42.27 -9.47
N LEU A 17 -52.02 42.46 -8.63
CA LEU A 17 -52.40 41.49 -7.59
C LEU A 17 -53.04 40.28 -8.23
N LEU A 18 -52.51 39.10 -7.98
CA LEU A 18 -53.25 37.85 -8.05
C LEU A 18 -53.09 37.07 -6.75
N LEU A 19 -54.22 36.96 -6.06
CA LEU A 19 -54.44 36.01 -4.97
C LEU A 19 -54.45 34.58 -5.55
N GLY A 20 -53.85 33.63 -4.85
CA GLY A 20 -54.10 32.24 -5.14
C GLY A 20 -53.20 31.22 -4.46
N CYS A 21 -53.78 30.59 -3.45
CA CYS A 21 -53.52 29.25 -2.88
C CYS A 21 -52.22 29.03 -2.10
N GLU A 22 -52.37 29.00 -0.77
CA GLU A 22 -51.64 28.19 0.17
C GLU A 22 -51.67 26.71 -0.23
N SER A 23 -50.56 26.14 -0.53
CA SER A 23 -50.31 24.71 -0.40
C SER A 23 -49.17 24.51 0.56
N SER A 24 -49.50 23.96 1.71
CA SER A 24 -48.60 23.48 2.78
C SER A 24 -47.47 22.64 2.20
N ARG A 25 -46.25 23.17 2.15
CA ARG A 25 -45.03 22.39 1.94
C ARG A 25 -44.57 21.90 3.31
N THR A 26 -44.75 20.60 3.54
CA THR A 26 -44.01 19.82 4.54
C THR A 26 -42.54 20.12 4.42
N ALA A 27 -41.91 20.43 5.58
CA ALA A 27 -40.49 20.59 5.75
C ALA A 27 -39.81 19.29 5.30
N GLY A 28 -39.18 19.33 4.14
CA GLY A 28 -38.27 18.29 3.71
C GLY A 28 -37.03 18.34 4.59
N GLU A 29 -36.75 17.23 5.24
CA GLU A 29 -35.50 16.99 5.98
C GLU A 29 -34.32 17.41 5.10
N ALA A 30 -33.50 18.30 5.63
CA ALA A 30 -32.18 18.56 5.11
C ALA A 30 -31.38 17.27 5.26
N GLY A 31 -31.31 16.50 4.18
CA GLY A 31 -30.43 15.35 4.08
C GLY A 31 -29.01 15.82 4.37
N SER A 32 -28.51 15.47 5.54
CA SER A 32 -27.10 15.52 5.87
C SER A 32 -26.38 14.65 4.84
N SER A 33 -25.82 15.27 3.82
CA SER A 33 -24.86 14.61 2.95
C SER A 33 -23.60 14.40 3.76
N THR A 34 -23.57 13.27 4.47
CA THR A 34 -22.32 12.69 4.94
C THR A 34 -21.36 12.66 3.76
N PRO A 35 -20.14 13.21 3.84
CA PRO A 35 -19.21 13.12 2.72
C PRO A 35 -19.03 11.63 2.42
N THR A 36 -19.48 11.23 1.24
CA THR A 36 -19.26 9.88 0.72
C THR A 36 -17.76 9.77 0.54
N ASN A 37 -17.12 9.14 1.51
CA ASN A 37 -15.72 8.79 1.44
C ASN A 37 -15.57 7.92 0.19
N ILE A 38 -14.91 8.43 -0.86
CA ILE A 38 -14.59 7.68 -2.07
C ILE A 38 -13.44 6.71 -1.71
N MET A 39 -13.69 5.85 -0.75
CA MET A 39 -12.90 4.64 -0.55
C MET A 39 -13.16 3.77 -1.77
N GLY A 40 -12.09 3.29 -2.39
CA GLY A 40 -12.18 2.45 -3.56
C GLY A 40 -13.23 1.34 -3.35
N GLN A 41 -14.03 1.11 -4.38
CA GLN A 41 -15.13 0.15 -4.30
C GLN A 41 -14.58 -1.23 -3.92
N SER A 42 -15.16 -1.88 -2.92
CA SER A 42 -14.79 -3.26 -2.56
C SER A 42 -15.10 -4.21 -3.72
N ILE A 43 -14.23 -5.18 -3.92
CA ILE A 43 -14.42 -6.24 -4.91
C ILE A 43 -14.76 -7.51 -4.16
N GLU A 44 -15.87 -8.15 -4.49
CA GLU A 44 -16.28 -9.41 -3.88
C GLU A 44 -16.44 -10.50 -4.94
N LYS A 45 -15.80 -11.65 -4.71
CA LYS A 45 -15.89 -12.84 -5.56
C LYS A 45 -15.77 -14.09 -4.68
N ASN A 46 -16.63 -15.07 -4.92
CA ASN A 46 -16.61 -16.38 -4.25
C ASN A 46 -16.53 -16.29 -2.72
N GLY A 47 -17.24 -15.32 -2.10
CA GLY A 47 -17.26 -15.10 -0.66
C GLY A 47 -16.01 -14.41 -0.10
N ILE A 48 -15.02 -14.09 -0.93
CA ILE A 48 -13.84 -13.32 -0.53
C ILE A 48 -14.07 -11.86 -0.94
N ARG A 49 -13.87 -10.95 0.00
CA ARG A 49 -14.04 -9.51 -0.22
C ARG A 49 -12.71 -8.78 -0.03
N LEU A 50 -12.31 -8.02 -1.04
CA LEU A 50 -11.16 -7.11 -1.01
C LEU A 50 -11.64 -5.68 -0.85
N ILE A 51 -11.18 -4.99 0.18
CA ILE A 51 -11.54 -3.61 0.50
C ILE A 51 -10.26 -2.78 0.46
N PRO A 52 -10.02 -1.98 -0.60
CA PRO A 52 -8.88 -1.06 -0.60
C PRO A 52 -9.10 0.04 0.43
N PHE A 53 -8.01 0.50 1.07
CA PHE A 53 -8.07 1.61 2.01
C PHE A 53 -6.90 2.58 1.81
N ASP A 54 -7.14 3.87 2.09
CA ASP A 54 -6.18 4.96 1.94
C ASP A 54 -6.35 6.02 3.04
N ASP A 55 -6.94 5.62 4.17
CA ASP A 55 -7.24 6.49 5.31
C ASP A 55 -6.24 6.34 6.48
N SER A 56 -5.15 5.63 6.23
CA SER A 56 -4.04 5.53 7.17
C SER A 56 -3.32 6.86 7.38
N PRO A 57 -2.76 7.13 8.58
CA PRO A 57 -1.93 8.30 8.82
C PRO A 57 -0.84 8.44 7.76
N LYS A 58 -0.70 9.63 7.19
CA LYS A 58 0.28 9.90 6.14
C LYS A 58 1.62 10.33 6.75
N PHE A 59 2.71 9.89 6.14
CA PHE A 59 4.08 10.25 6.49
C PHE A 59 4.82 10.67 5.22
N PRO A 60 4.41 11.75 4.54
CA PRO A 60 4.93 12.11 3.22
C PRO A 60 6.42 12.46 3.21
N GLU A 61 6.93 12.94 4.34
CA GLU A 61 8.34 13.34 4.50
C GLU A 61 9.23 12.21 5.06
N ALA A 62 8.65 11.03 5.34
CA ALA A 62 9.41 9.91 5.89
C ALA A 62 10.46 9.41 4.89
N GLN A 63 11.68 9.16 5.38
CA GLN A 63 12.79 8.72 4.54
C GLN A 63 13.50 7.53 5.16
N LEU A 64 13.91 6.61 4.30
CA LEU A 64 14.74 5.46 4.62
C LEU A 64 15.94 5.42 3.66
N HIS A 65 17.14 5.36 4.21
CA HIS A 65 18.37 5.15 3.45
C HIS A 65 19.20 4.05 4.11
N LEU A 66 19.55 3.01 3.36
CA LEU A 66 20.45 1.96 3.81
C LEU A 66 21.91 2.44 3.64
N SER A 67 22.57 2.74 4.74
CA SER A 67 23.96 3.21 4.73
C SER A 67 24.96 2.04 4.66
N THR A 68 24.65 0.92 5.30
CA THR A 68 25.44 -0.30 5.32
C THR A 68 24.54 -1.52 5.11
N PRO A 69 24.93 -2.47 4.24
CA PRO A 69 26.10 -2.42 3.36
C PRO A 69 25.88 -1.45 2.18
N PRO A 70 26.96 -0.90 1.58
CA PRO A 70 26.87 -0.14 0.34
C PRO A 70 26.29 -1.00 -0.81
N ALA A 71 25.67 -0.35 -1.79
CA ALA A 71 25.16 -1.04 -2.95
C ALA A 71 26.29 -1.79 -3.68
N ASN A 72 26.02 -3.00 -4.15
CA ASN A 72 26.97 -3.88 -4.83
C ASN A 72 28.23 -4.24 -4.02
N ALA A 73 28.22 -4.00 -2.71
CA ALA A 73 29.32 -4.42 -1.85
C ALA A 73 29.48 -5.93 -1.87
N THR A 74 30.72 -6.39 -1.85
CA THR A 74 31.06 -7.80 -1.57
C THR A 74 31.48 -7.91 -0.12
N LEU A 75 30.75 -8.70 0.64
CA LEU A 75 30.90 -8.88 2.08
C LEU A 75 31.51 -10.26 2.36
N PRO A 76 32.18 -10.45 3.50
CA PRO A 76 32.55 -11.77 3.97
C PRO A 76 31.32 -12.67 4.14
N SER A 77 31.54 -14.00 4.06
CA SER A 77 30.51 -14.98 4.41
C SER A 77 30.05 -14.79 5.87
N GLY A 78 28.77 -14.98 6.11
CA GLY A 78 28.17 -14.89 7.44
C GLY A 78 27.16 -13.77 7.61
N PRO A 79 26.84 -13.36 8.86
CA PRO A 79 25.83 -12.35 9.12
C PRO A 79 26.21 -10.99 8.52
N VAL A 80 25.24 -10.38 7.84
CA VAL A 80 25.37 -9.04 7.26
C VAL A 80 24.77 -8.02 8.22
N THR A 81 25.54 -6.99 8.54
CA THR A 81 25.04 -5.84 9.30
C THR A 81 24.33 -4.87 8.36
N PHE A 82 23.10 -4.55 8.69
CA PHE A 82 22.30 -3.52 8.05
C PHE A 82 22.24 -2.30 8.96
N ALA A 83 22.59 -1.12 8.43
CA ALA A 83 22.48 0.15 9.15
C ALA A 83 21.74 1.17 8.29
N TYR A 84 20.66 1.73 8.82
CA TYR A 84 19.77 2.66 8.16
C TYR A 84 19.84 4.05 8.77
N GLN A 85 19.62 5.06 7.93
CA GLN A 85 19.21 6.38 8.34
C GLN A 85 17.69 6.51 8.11
N VAL A 86 16.98 6.88 9.17
CA VAL A 86 15.51 7.10 9.13
C VAL A 86 15.26 8.55 9.51
N SER A 87 14.51 9.27 8.68
CA SER A 87 14.15 10.67 8.93
C SER A 87 12.64 10.85 8.81
N ASN A 88 12.09 11.75 9.63
CA ASN A 88 10.66 12.10 9.67
C ASN A 88 9.71 10.91 9.88
N PHE A 89 10.23 9.84 10.51
CA PHE A 89 9.48 8.65 10.87
C PHE A 89 10.10 8.04 12.14
N GLN A 90 9.32 7.87 13.17
CA GLN A 90 9.82 7.38 14.45
C GLN A 90 9.56 5.88 14.57
N LEU A 91 10.63 5.10 14.58
CA LEU A 91 10.54 3.67 14.88
C LEU A 91 10.00 3.48 16.31
N THR A 92 9.31 2.36 16.54
CA THR A 92 8.69 1.98 17.82
C THR A 92 7.47 2.83 18.25
N GLN A 93 7.15 3.91 17.54
CA GLN A 93 5.94 4.67 17.80
C GLN A 93 4.72 3.95 17.20
N MET A 94 3.58 3.97 17.89
CA MET A 94 2.33 3.49 17.32
C MET A 94 1.84 4.46 16.24
N SER A 95 1.37 3.92 15.10
CA SER A 95 1.03 4.75 13.94
C SER A 95 -0.25 5.56 14.08
N GLY A 96 -1.13 5.21 15.04
CA GLY A 96 -2.46 5.78 15.15
C GLY A 96 -3.42 5.27 14.06
N GLY A 97 -4.65 5.81 14.07
CA GLY A 97 -5.71 5.43 13.12
C GLY A 97 -6.45 4.14 13.50
N ARG A 98 -7.56 3.89 12.81
CA ARG A 98 -8.46 2.76 13.12
C ARG A 98 -7.83 1.39 12.85
N HIS A 99 -6.93 1.30 11.88
CA HIS A 99 -6.34 0.03 11.47
C HIS A 99 -5.45 -0.62 12.53
N MET A 100 -5.06 0.13 13.56
CA MET A 100 -4.38 -0.44 14.74
C MET A 100 -5.24 -1.43 15.53
N THR A 101 -6.56 -1.29 15.49
CA THR A 101 -7.53 -2.16 16.19
C THR A 101 -8.23 -3.14 15.26
N ASP A 102 -8.22 -2.86 13.98
CA ASP A 102 -8.96 -3.63 12.98
C ASP A 102 -8.15 -4.75 12.34
N MET A 103 -6.83 -4.70 12.41
CA MET A 103 -5.90 -5.65 11.79
C MET A 103 -4.78 -6.04 12.74
N ALA A 104 -4.06 -7.10 12.39
CA ALA A 104 -2.86 -7.53 13.11
C ALA A 104 -1.88 -6.37 13.26
N ASN A 105 -1.55 -6.01 14.49
CA ASN A 105 -0.76 -4.84 14.84
C ASN A 105 0.43 -5.23 15.71
N SER A 106 1.60 -4.69 15.42
CA SER A 106 2.79 -4.88 16.23
C SER A 106 2.75 -3.99 17.46
N MET A 107 2.77 -4.59 18.64
CA MET A 107 2.86 -3.87 19.91
C MET A 107 4.20 -3.11 20.06
N LYS A 108 5.20 -3.42 19.22
CA LYS A 108 6.47 -2.69 19.16
C LYS A 108 6.42 -1.44 18.29
N GLY A 109 5.29 -1.17 17.62
CA GLY A 109 5.07 0.04 16.82
C GLY A 109 5.65 0.01 15.41
N GLN A 110 5.92 1.18 14.86
CA GLN A 110 6.49 1.42 13.53
C GLN A 110 7.87 0.78 13.40
N HIS A 111 8.17 0.23 12.21
CA HIS A 111 9.37 -0.57 12.00
C HIS A 111 9.82 -0.56 10.54
N ILE A 112 11.01 -1.11 10.30
CA ILE A 112 11.55 -1.36 8.98
C ILE A 112 11.18 -2.81 8.60
N HIS A 113 10.58 -3.01 7.43
CA HIS A 113 10.54 -4.30 6.78
C HIS A 113 11.80 -4.49 5.95
N ASN A 114 12.44 -5.65 6.08
CA ASN A 114 13.59 -6.04 5.26
C ASN A 114 13.26 -7.36 4.55
N ILE A 115 13.14 -7.29 3.23
CA ILE A 115 12.88 -8.41 2.31
C ILE A 115 14.17 -8.73 1.59
N VAL A 116 14.61 -9.99 1.65
CA VAL A 116 15.73 -10.51 0.87
C VAL A 116 15.18 -11.50 -0.14
N ASP A 117 15.52 -11.34 -1.43
CA ASP A 117 15.15 -12.23 -2.53
C ASP A 117 13.64 -12.51 -2.65
N ASN A 118 12.84 -11.50 -2.31
CA ASN A 118 11.38 -11.60 -2.23
C ASN A 118 10.87 -12.68 -1.26
N GLU A 119 11.70 -13.13 -0.30
CA GLU A 119 11.27 -14.01 0.79
C GLU A 119 10.47 -13.23 1.87
N PRO A 120 9.77 -13.91 2.80
CA PRO A 120 9.04 -13.22 3.85
C PRO A 120 9.91 -12.23 4.62
N TYR A 121 9.39 -11.01 4.81
CA TYR A 121 10.15 -9.94 5.48
C TYR A 121 10.48 -10.28 6.92
N THR A 122 11.56 -9.68 7.42
CA THR A 122 11.84 -9.52 8.84
C THR A 122 11.55 -8.10 9.28
N ALA A 123 10.94 -7.93 10.47
CA ALA A 123 10.60 -6.62 11.03
C ALA A 123 11.70 -6.16 12.00
N HIS A 124 12.19 -4.94 11.82
CA HIS A 124 13.28 -4.38 12.62
C HIS A 124 12.85 -3.03 13.22
N TYR A 125 13.01 -2.92 14.54
CA TYR A 125 12.58 -1.78 15.34
C TYR A 125 13.75 -0.85 15.71
N GLU A 126 14.95 -1.22 15.29
CA GLU A 126 16.19 -0.48 15.42
C GLU A 126 16.75 -0.17 14.05
N THR A 127 17.52 0.91 13.96
CA THR A 127 18.16 1.32 12.70
C THR A 127 19.35 0.47 12.32
N THR A 128 19.86 -0.35 13.25
CA THR A 128 21.02 -1.23 13.00
C THR A 128 20.72 -2.63 13.51
N PHE A 129 20.92 -3.63 12.67
CA PHE A 129 20.77 -5.04 13.03
C PHE A 129 21.66 -5.92 12.15
N ALA A 130 21.94 -7.13 12.63
CA ALA A 130 22.62 -8.17 11.85
C ALA A 130 21.60 -9.24 11.41
N LYS A 131 21.74 -9.73 10.19
CA LYS A 131 20.90 -10.79 9.63
C LYS A 131 21.77 -11.89 9.03
N PRO A 132 21.56 -13.17 9.39
CA PRO A 132 22.19 -14.28 8.69
C PRO A 132 21.85 -14.24 7.22
N MET A 133 22.87 -14.32 6.36
CA MET A 133 22.69 -14.43 4.91
C MET A 133 23.57 -15.55 4.38
N THR A 134 23.11 -16.24 3.38
CA THR A 134 23.90 -17.26 2.69
C THR A 134 24.90 -16.61 1.75
N ASP A 135 25.94 -17.37 1.34
CA ASP A 135 26.83 -16.90 0.29
C ASP A 135 26.06 -16.80 -1.04
N GLY A 136 26.24 -15.69 -1.74
CA GLY A 136 25.56 -15.40 -3.00
C GLY A 136 25.30 -13.91 -3.20
N SER A 137 24.67 -13.57 -4.29
CA SER A 137 24.15 -12.23 -4.57
C SER A 137 22.69 -12.18 -4.23
N HIS A 138 22.27 -11.17 -3.47
CA HIS A 138 20.92 -11.02 -2.94
C HIS A 138 20.34 -9.67 -3.32
N VAL A 139 19.05 -9.64 -3.66
CA VAL A 139 18.28 -8.40 -3.75
C VAL A 139 17.67 -8.10 -2.40
N VAL A 140 17.97 -6.92 -1.89
CA VAL A 140 17.43 -6.45 -0.61
C VAL A 140 16.53 -5.26 -0.87
N LEU A 141 15.23 -5.42 -0.56
CA LEU A 141 14.27 -4.34 -0.45
C LEU A 141 13.99 -4.06 1.02
N SER A 142 14.15 -2.82 1.43
CA SER A 142 13.75 -2.37 2.76
C SER A 142 12.82 -1.19 2.65
N PHE A 143 11.79 -1.13 3.49
CA PHE A 143 10.85 -0.01 3.51
C PHE A 143 10.31 0.26 4.92
N LEU A 144 9.83 1.48 5.13
CA LEU A 144 9.19 1.89 6.37
C LEU A 144 7.76 1.33 6.42
N SER A 145 7.39 0.81 7.57
CA SER A 145 6.11 0.15 7.81
C SER A 145 5.40 0.75 9.04
N ARG A 146 4.11 0.97 8.92
CA ARG A 146 3.23 1.31 10.04
C ARG A 146 3.19 0.17 11.05
N SER A 147 2.73 0.45 12.25
CA SER A 147 2.65 -0.57 13.33
C SER A 147 1.77 -1.78 12.93
N TYR A 148 0.72 -1.57 12.15
CA TYR A 148 -0.13 -2.63 11.61
C TYR A 148 0.37 -3.21 10.27
N HIS A 149 1.67 -3.04 9.98
CA HIS A 149 2.40 -3.66 8.86
C HIS A 149 2.06 -3.14 7.46
N GLU A 150 1.35 -2.05 7.32
CA GLU A 150 1.16 -1.37 6.04
C GLU A 150 2.45 -0.63 5.64
N SER A 151 2.92 -0.87 4.42
CA SER A 151 4.09 -0.20 3.85
C SER A 151 3.82 1.27 3.51
N LEU A 152 4.82 2.15 3.69
CA LEU A 152 4.79 3.50 3.14
C LEU A 152 5.15 3.44 1.65
N LYS A 153 4.21 3.86 0.79
CA LYS A 153 4.26 3.66 -0.67
C LYS A 153 4.76 4.90 -1.41
N HIS A 154 5.94 5.41 -1.04
CA HIS A 154 6.58 6.52 -1.78
C HIS A 154 8.10 6.34 -1.87
N ARG A 155 8.73 6.99 -2.85
CA ARG A 155 10.14 6.75 -3.25
C ARG A 155 11.14 6.93 -2.11
N ALA A 156 10.95 7.90 -1.24
CA ALA A 156 11.88 8.17 -0.15
C ALA A 156 11.78 7.17 1.02
N ALA A 157 10.68 6.39 1.11
CA ALA A 157 10.44 5.48 2.22
C ALA A 157 11.01 4.06 2.01
N TYR A 158 11.75 3.82 0.93
CA TYR A 158 12.36 2.52 0.66
C TYR A 158 13.78 2.63 0.10
N ASP A 159 14.53 1.54 0.26
CA ASP A 159 15.84 1.30 -0.35
C ASP A 159 15.86 -0.08 -1.01
N LEU A 160 16.33 -0.14 -2.25
CA LEU A 160 16.46 -1.37 -3.03
C LEU A 160 17.87 -1.47 -3.59
N ARG A 161 18.56 -2.57 -3.33
CA ARG A 161 19.92 -2.81 -3.81
C ARG A 161 20.29 -4.27 -3.90
N VAL A 162 21.39 -4.53 -4.58
CA VAL A 162 22.08 -5.83 -4.55
C VAL A 162 23.15 -5.80 -3.47
N VAL A 163 23.27 -6.91 -2.72
CA VAL A 163 24.30 -7.18 -1.72
C VAL A 163 24.92 -8.53 -2.06
N ASN A 164 26.25 -8.59 -2.14
CA ASN A 164 26.99 -9.82 -2.43
C ASN A 164 27.63 -10.34 -1.14
N VAL A 165 27.43 -11.62 -0.81
CA VAL A 165 27.97 -12.28 0.38
C VAL A 165 28.90 -13.42 -0.05
N GLY A 166 30.08 -13.49 0.53
CA GLY A 166 31.10 -14.46 0.16
C GLY A 166 31.91 -14.04 -1.08
N ALA A 167 33.15 -14.47 -1.15
CA ALA A 167 34.09 -14.08 -2.20
C ALA A 167 33.71 -14.58 -3.61
N ASN A 168 32.85 -15.58 -3.70
CA ASN A 168 32.43 -16.23 -4.95
C ASN A 168 30.98 -15.91 -5.35
N ALA A 169 30.40 -14.84 -4.81
CA ALA A 169 29.06 -14.41 -5.17
C ALA A 169 28.98 -14.16 -6.68
N LYS A 170 28.08 -14.85 -7.35
CA LYS A 170 27.85 -14.67 -8.80
C LYS A 170 26.89 -13.49 -8.99
N PRO A 171 27.12 -12.63 -9.99
CA PRO A 171 26.18 -11.58 -10.34
C PRO A 171 24.78 -12.15 -10.57
N LEU A 172 23.76 -11.45 -10.07
CA LEU A 172 22.37 -11.77 -10.38
C LEU A 172 22.03 -11.31 -11.79
N ASP A 173 21.30 -12.14 -12.52
CA ASP A 173 20.68 -11.75 -13.77
C ASP A 173 19.34 -11.04 -13.46
N ILE A 174 19.48 -9.83 -12.92
CA ILE A 174 18.32 -8.97 -12.58
C ILE A 174 18.65 -7.51 -12.88
N ASP A 175 17.76 -6.86 -13.61
CA ASP A 175 17.82 -5.41 -13.83
C ASP A 175 16.86 -4.71 -12.86
N LEU A 176 17.41 -4.15 -11.78
CA LEU A 176 16.62 -3.44 -10.77
C LEU A 176 15.97 -2.14 -11.28
N SER A 177 16.27 -1.70 -12.52
CA SER A 177 15.59 -0.56 -13.15
C SER A 177 14.25 -0.95 -13.78
N GLN A 178 13.98 -2.23 -13.96
CA GLN A 178 12.73 -2.74 -14.49
C GLN A 178 11.62 -2.78 -13.44
N PRO A 179 10.36 -2.98 -13.86
CA PRO A 179 9.24 -3.20 -12.95
C PRO A 179 9.41 -4.44 -12.08
N HIS A 180 9.27 -4.28 -10.76
CA HIS A 180 9.31 -5.39 -9.81
C HIS A 180 8.16 -5.34 -8.81
N LEU A 181 7.68 -6.52 -8.44
CA LEU A 181 6.71 -6.74 -7.37
C LEU A 181 7.37 -7.52 -6.24
N PHE A 182 7.27 -6.99 -5.02
CA PHE A 182 7.68 -7.70 -3.81
C PHE A 182 6.46 -7.97 -2.93
N TYR A 183 6.36 -9.20 -2.47
CA TYR A 183 5.28 -9.62 -1.59
C TYR A 183 5.57 -9.20 -0.14
N SER A 184 4.63 -8.49 0.50
CA SER A 184 4.77 -8.06 1.90
C SER A 184 3.84 -8.87 2.82
N ARG A 185 2.53 -8.81 2.61
CA ARG A 185 1.50 -9.43 3.42
C ARG A 185 0.44 -10.14 2.56
N PRO A 186 -0.23 -11.20 3.10
CA PRO A 186 -0.13 -11.82 4.44
C PRO A 186 1.06 -12.77 4.59
N LYS A 187 1.43 -13.09 5.85
CA LYS A 187 2.43 -14.11 6.18
C LYS A 187 2.13 -14.75 7.53
N ASP A 188 2.72 -15.91 7.80
CA ASP A 188 2.63 -16.62 9.08
C ASP A 188 1.20 -17.01 9.48
N THR A 189 0.80 -16.79 10.73
CA THR A 189 -0.50 -17.17 11.28
C THR A 189 -1.25 -15.98 11.84
N TYR A 190 -2.54 -15.93 11.58
CA TYR A 190 -3.49 -14.96 12.12
C TYR A 190 -4.46 -15.68 13.05
N THR A 191 -4.62 -15.18 14.29
CA THR A 191 -5.42 -15.86 15.31
C THR A 191 -6.60 -14.99 15.73
N GLY A 192 -7.77 -15.60 15.89
CA GLY A 192 -8.96 -14.94 16.41
C GLY A 192 -9.40 -13.74 15.58
N ALA A 193 -9.44 -12.55 16.20
CA ALA A 193 -9.89 -11.32 15.53
C ALA A 193 -9.01 -10.92 14.33
N ASP A 194 -7.69 -11.15 14.40
CA ASP A 194 -6.76 -10.82 13.32
C ASP A 194 -7.02 -11.64 12.04
N GLY A 195 -7.59 -12.84 12.18
CA GLY A 195 -7.97 -13.69 11.04
C GLY A 195 -9.23 -13.20 10.30
N LYS A 196 -10.04 -12.31 10.90
CA LYS A 196 -11.26 -11.79 10.26
C LYS A 196 -10.97 -10.73 9.21
N ARG A 197 -9.85 -10.02 9.35
CA ARG A 197 -9.46 -8.89 8.51
C ARG A 197 -7.97 -8.96 8.25
N VAL A 198 -7.59 -9.74 7.27
CA VAL A 198 -6.18 -9.95 6.91
C VAL A 198 -5.76 -8.92 5.87
N MET A 199 -4.62 -8.27 6.09
CA MET A 199 -4.08 -7.31 5.12
C MET A 199 -3.42 -8.02 3.94
N LEU A 200 -3.75 -7.59 2.72
CA LEU A 200 -2.95 -7.82 1.52
C LEU A 200 -2.14 -6.55 1.25
N ASP A 201 -0.82 -6.68 1.31
CA ASP A 201 0.12 -5.60 1.04
C ASP A 201 1.27 -6.12 0.18
N PHE A 202 1.70 -5.30 -0.78
CA PHE A 202 2.81 -5.57 -1.68
C PHE A 202 3.55 -4.28 -2.00
N TYR A 203 4.81 -4.41 -2.40
CA TYR A 203 5.64 -3.29 -2.78
C TYR A 203 5.93 -3.32 -4.28
N LEU A 204 5.75 -2.18 -4.94
CA LEU A 204 6.04 -2.01 -6.37
C LEU A 204 7.24 -1.08 -6.53
N VAL A 205 8.11 -1.44 -7.46
CA VAL A 205 9.27 -0.63 -7.82
C VAL A 205 9.26 -0.44 -9.35
N ASN A 206 9.54 0.79 -9.78
CA ASN A 206 9.64 1.20 -11.19
C ASN A 206 8.39 0.90 -12.03
N THR A 207 7.22 0.91 -11.41
CA THR A 207 5.94 0.78 -12.10
C THR A 207 4.84 1.51 -11.36
N VAL A 208 3.78 1.82 -12.06
CA VAL A 208 2.50 2.31 -11.51
C VAL A 208 1.39 1.37 -11.95
N LEU A 209 0.34 1.28 -11.15
CA LEU A 209 -0.88 0.58 -11.52
C LEU A 209 -1.90 1.59 -12.01
N GLU A 210 -2.54 1.27 -13.13
CA GLU A 210 -3.61 2.11 -13.70
C GLU A 210 -4.56 1.29 -14.57
N PRO A 211 -5.82 1.70 -14.71
CA PRO A 211 -6.75 1.06 -15.62
C PRO A 211 -6.19 1.05 -17.06
N GLY A 212 -6.11 -0.14 -17.67
CA GLY A 212 -5.57 -0.30 -19.03
C GLY A 212 -4.04 -0.26 -19.15
N GLY A 213 -3.33 -0.12 -18.04
CA GLY A 213 -1.89 -0.23 -17.91
C GLY A 213 -1.47 -1.52 -17.20
N ASN A 214 -0.39 -1.43 -16.42
CA ASN A 214 0.05 -2.51 -15.55
C ASN A 214 -0.92 -2.67 -14.38
N ASN A 215 -1.14 -3.92 -13.95
CA ASN A 215 -2.01 -4.28 -12.83
C ASN A 215 -1.35 -5.38 -11.99
N VAL A 216 -1.87 -5.61 -10.80
CA VAL A 216 -1.53 -6.80 -10.02
C VAL A 216 -2.70 -7.77 -10.07
N ARG A 217 -2.46 -8.98 -10.57
CA ARG A 217 -3.40 -10.09 -10.44
C ARG A 217 -3.13 -10.77 -9.10
N ALA A 218 -4.12 -10.72 -8.20
CA ALA A 218 -4.10 -11.42 -6.93
C ALA A 218 -5.01 -12.64 -7.02
N THR A 219 -4.45 -13.85 -6.91
CA THR A 219 -5.23 -15.08 -6.83
C THR A 219 -5.25 -15.57 -5.39
N ILE A 220 -6.41 -15.48 -4.75
CA ILE A 220 -6.63 -15.81 -3.34
C ILE A 220 -7.48 -17.08 -3.28
N ASN A 221 -6.93 -18.16 -2.74
CA ASN A 221 -7.58 -19.47 -2.70
C ASN A 221 -8.21 -19.89 -4.04
N GLY A 222 -7.51 -19.61 -5.15
CA GLY A 222 -7.99 -19.87 -6.51
C GLY A 222 -8.93 -18.83 -7.09
N THR A 223 -9.35 -17.82 -6.34
CA THR A 223 -10.19 -16.72 -6.84
C THR A 223 -9.34 -15.55 -7.30
N GLU A 224 -9.51 -15.13 -8.56
CA GLU A 224 -8.73 -14.08 -9.18
C GLU A 224 -9.35 -12.68 -9.01
N PHE A 225 -8.52 -11.72 -8.63
CA PHE A 225 -8.81 -10.30 -8.52
C PHE A 225 -7.79 -9.49 -9.32
N ILE A 226 -8.22 -8.46 -10.04
CA ILE A 226 -7.34 -7.51 -10.72
C ILE A 226 -7.31 -6.23 -9.91
N LEU A 227 -6.12 -5.83 -9.48
CA LEU A 227 -5.87 -4.65 -8.67
C LEU A 227 -5.20 -3.59 -9.55
N ASP A 228 -5.92 -2.52 -9.81
CA ASP A 228 -5.49 -1.37 -10.62
C ASP A 228 -4.97 -0.19 -9.79
N LYS A 229 -4.84 -0.38 -8.46
CA LYS A 229 -4.33 0.61 -7.53
C LYS A 229 -3.29 0.00 -6.60
N TRP A 230 -2.19 0.70 -6.41
CA TRP A 230 -1.17 0.32 -5.43
C TRP A 230 -1.57 0.80 -4.03
N LEU A 231 -2.56 0.16 -3.46
CA LEU A 231 -3.09 0.38 -2.11
C LEU A 231 -2.94 -0.89 -1.28
N PRO A 232 -3.00 -0.80 0.05
CA PRO A 232 -3.28 -1.95 0.89
C PRO A 232 -4.76 -2.35 0.75
N TYR A 233 -5.03 -3.65 0.90
CA TYR A 233 -6.37 -4.21 0.84
C TYR A 233 -6.66 -4.99 2.11
N GLN A 234 -7.83 -4.83 2.67
CA GLN A 234 -8.35 -5.71 3.71
C GLN A 234 -9.06 -6.88 3.03
N MET A 235 -8.68 -8.09 3.40
CA MET A 235 -9.32 -9.33 2.96
C MET A 235 -10.28 -9.82 4.04
N GLU A 236 -11.52 -10.08 3.65
CA GLU A 236 -12.57 -10.67 4.48
C GLU A 236 -13.11 -11.95 3.83
N GLY A 237 -13.75 -12.83 4.61
CA GLY A 237 -14.35 -14.07 4.10
C GLY A 237 -13.35 -15.22 3.87
N LEU A 238 -12.14 -15.11 4.39
CA LEU A 238 -11.15 -16.17 4.29
C LEU A 238 -11.48 -17.30 5.26
N PRO A 239 -11.36 -18.59 4.84
CA PRO A 239 -11.63 -19.73 5.70
C PRO A 239 -10.53 -19.92 6.77
N ALA A 240 -10.88 -20.57 7.87
CA ALA A 240 -9.90 -21.10 8.81
C ALA A 240 -9.03 -22.18 8.15
N GLY A 241 -7.79 -22.31 8.61
CA GLY A 241 -6.79 -23.21 8.05
C GLY A 241 -5.84 -22.52 7.09
N GLU A 242 -5.22 -23.31 6.22
CA GLU A 242 -4.26 -22.82 5.23
C GLU A 242 -4.96 -22.02 4.13
N ASN A 243 -4.44 -20.83 3.85
CA ASN A 243 -4.85 -19.97 2.77
C ASN A 243 -3.66 -19.68 1.85
N THR A 244 -3.94 -19.43 0.58
CA THR A 244 -2.91 -19.15 -0.44
C THR A 244 -3.19 -17.82 -1.12
N VAL A 245 -2.15 -17.01 -1.29
CA VAL A 245 -2.18 -15.81 -2.13
C VAL A 245 -1.06 -15.89 -3.15
N LYS A 246 -1.41 -15.77 -4.42
CA LYS A 246 -0.47 -15.54 -5.52
C LYS A 246 -0.62 -14.12 -6.01
N LEU A 247 0.49 -13.40 -6.14
CA LEU A 247 0.56 -12.06 -6.75
C LEU A 247 1.36 -12.13 -8.04
N GLU A 248 0.86 -11.50 -9.08
CA GLU A 248 1.50 -11.40 -10.38
C GLU A 248 1.40 -9.96 -10.88
N LEU A 249 2.54 -9.34 -11.20
CA LEU A 249 2.57 -8.06 -11.92
C LEU A 249 2.33 -8.34 -13.40
N ILE A 250 1.24 -7.84 -13.94
CA ILE A 250 0.78 -8.14 -15.30
C ILE A 250 0.69 -6.88 -16.15
N ASP A 251 0.88 -7.04 -17.47
CA ASP A 251 0.65 -6.02 -18.47
C ASP A 251 -0.86 -5.86 -18.77
N ARG A 252 -1.21 -4.90 -19.63
CA ARG A 252 -2.58 -4.67 -20.09
C ARG A 252 -3.24 -5.84 -20.80
N ARG A 253 -2.46 -6.84 -21.25
CA ARG A 253 -2.94 -8.05 -21.92
C ARG A 253 -3.11 -9.22 -20.94
N GLY A 254 -2.74 -9.03 -19.67
CA GLY A 254 -2.77 -10.07 -18.65
C GLY A 254 -1.54 -10.96 -18.61
N ASN A 255 -0.49 -10.66 -19.38
CA ASN A 255 0.76 -11.40 -19.33
C ASN A 255 1.60 -10.94 -18.13
N VAL A 256 2.24 -11.89 -17.44
CA VAL A 256 3.18 -11.56 -16.37
C VAL A 256 4.39 -10.82 -16.96
N LEU A 257 4.74 -9.69 -16.34
CA LEU A 257 5.93 -8.95 -16.75
C LEU A 257 7.20 -9.76 -16.45
N PRO A 258 8.22 -9.70 -17.32
CA PRO A 258 9.50 -10.38 -17.08
C PRO A 258 10.10 -9.95 -15.73
N GLY A 259 10.78 -10.87 -15.07
CA GLY A 259 11.50 -10.62 -13.83
C GLY A 259 11.25 -11.72 -12.78
N PRO A 260 12.23 -12.03 -11.93
CA PRO A 260 12.14 -13.17 -11.01
C PRO A 260 11.13 -12.97 -9.89
N TYR A 261 10.71 -11.71 -9.61
CA TYR A 261 9.84 -11.39 -8.48
C TYR A 261 8.40 -11.03 -8.90
N ASN A 262 8.13 -10.95 -10.21
CA ASN A 262 6.84 -10.53 -10.74
C ASN A 262 5.74 -11.60 -10.69
N SER A 263 6.04 -12.78 -10.18
CA SER A 263 5.07 -13.83 -9.85
C SER A 263 5.52 -14.53 -8.58
N VAL A 264 4.73 -14.47 -7.52
CA VAL A 264 5.07 -15.03 -6.21
C VAL A 264 3.84 -15.59 -5.52
N THR A 265 3.98 -16.77 -4.92
CA THR A 265 2.92 -17.43 -4.15
C THR A 265 3.36 -17.56 -2.69
N ARG A 266 2.46 -17.24 -1.76
CA ARG A 266 2.65 -17.41 -0.32
C ARG A 266 1.47 -18.12 0.30
N LYS A 267 1.75 -18.86 1.36
CA LYS A 267 0.78 -19.49 2.22
C LYS A 267 0.78 -18.82 3.58
N PHE A 268 -0.38 -18.78 4.21
CA PHE A 268 -0.56 -18.30 5.57
C PHE A 268 -1.72 -19.06 6.21
N THR A 269 -1.81 -19.01 7.53
CA THR A 269 -2.81 -19.80 8.27
C THR A 269 -3.74 -18.88 9.07
N ILE A 270 -5.03 -19.18 9.09
CA ILE A 270 -5.99 -18.56 9.99
C ILE A 270 -6.42 -19.61 11.02
N THR A 271 -6.26 -19.27 12.29
CA THR A 271 -6.74 -20.07 13.42
C THR A 271 -7.87 -19.33 14.12
N PRO A 272 -8.92 -20.07 14.57
CA PRO A 272 -10.04 -19.49 15.29
C PRO A 272 -9.66 -18.69 16.53
#